data_5d3df6664ceb84f86931d2dd5241caa6
#
_entry.id   5d3df6664ceb84f86931d2dd5241caa6
#
_cell.length_a   1.000
_cell.length_b   1.000
_cell.length_c   1.000
_cell.angle_alpha   90.00
_cell.angle_beta   90.00
_cell.angle_gamma   90.00
#
_symmetry.space_group_name_H-M   'P 1'
#
loop_
_entity.id
_entity.type
_entity.pdbx_description
1 polymer ?
#
loop_
_entity_poly.entity_id
_entity_poly.type
_entity_poly.pdbx_seq_one_letter_code
_entity_poly.pdbx_strand_id
1 'polypeptide(L)'
;MFVIIGYIVCFGCIFGVYVLHGGNVQVILKALPFEIVTIMGGALGAFVVNNQPKVLKATMAAIPMALKGSKYTKERYMELMAMLYDILQKARKEGLMAIEKDVEAPHESEIFKKYPTVGSDHHVIEFTTDYLRMMVSGNLNSHEIESLMDNEIETHHQEAHAPVAALARLAGALPAFGIIAAVLGVVNTMGSVGQPPSVLGGMIGSALVGTFLGILLAYGVVEPLGGLVEQKTEDAAKELQCIKSTLLASMQGYNPATAIEFGRKVLFSSVRPTFTELEGHVKGKK
;
A
#
# COMPACT_ATOMS: atom_id res chain seq x y z
N MET A 1 -5.90 8.46 -11.15
CA MET A 1 -7.06 8.77 -12.03
C MET A 1 -8.29 7.96 -11.63
N PHE A 2 -8.25 6.62 -11.57
CA PHE A 2 -9.40 5.78 -11.23
C PHE A 2 -10.02 6.05 -9.85
N VAL A 3 -9.22 6.38 -8.84
CA VAL A 3 -9.70 6.71 -7.49
C VAL A 3 -10.65 7.90 -7.51
N ILE A 4 -10.26 8.97 -8.21
CA ILE A 4 -11.10 10.18 -8.33
C ILE A 4 -12.39 9.86 -9.09
N ILE A 5 -12.30 9.09 -10.17
CA ILE A 5 -13.49 8.64 -10.93
C ILE A 5 -14.41 7.81 -10.02
N GLY A 6 -13.85 6.89 -9.24
CA GLY A 6 -14.62 6.08 -8.30
C GLY A 6 -15.38 6.92 -7.27
N TYR A 7 -14.74 7.93 -6.69
CA TYR A 7 -15.42 8.84 -5.77
C TYR A 7 -16.48 9.68 -6.46
N ILE A 8 -16.22 10.21 -7.66
CA ILE A 8 -17.23 10.96 -8.44
C ILE A 8 -18.46 10.09 -8.71
N VAL A 9 -18.26 8.83 -9.10
CA VAL A 9 -19.36 7.90 -9.33
C VAL A 9 -20.10 7.59 -8.02
N CYS A 10 -19.41 7.29 -6.94
CA CYS A 10 -20.01 6.98 -5.65
C CYS A 10 -20.88 8.13 -5.15
N PHE A 11 -20.29 9.31 -5.00
CA PHE A 11 -21.00 10.52 -4.52
C PHE A 11 -22.05 11.00 -5.51
N GLY A 12 -21.75 10.95 -6.81
CA GLY A 12 -22.68 11.35 -7.87
C GLY A 12 -23.93 10.49 -7.91
N CYS A 13 -23.81 9.16 -7.78
CA CYS A 13 -24.96 8.27 -7.71
C CYS A 13 -25.78 8.49 -6.43
N ILE A 14 -25.13 8.58 -5.27
CA ILE A 14 -25.84 8.71 -3.98
C ILE A 14 -26.60 10.05 -3.94
N PHE A 15 -25.90 11.16 -4.11
CA PHE A 15 -26.50 12.48 -4.00
C PHE A 15 -27.31 12.88 -5.23
N GLY A 16 -26.93 12.41 -6.42
CA GLY A 16 -27.66 12.66 -7.66
C GLY A 16 -29.06 12.05 -7.61
N VAL A 17 -29.18 10.77 -7.22
CA VAL A 17 -30.48 10.12 -7.07
C VAL A 17 -31.30 10.77 -5.96
N TYR A 18 -30.66 11.13 -4.81
CA TYR A 18 -31.35 11.83 -3.73
C TYR A 18 -31.98 13.16 -4.19
N VAL A 19 -31.25 13.95 -4.97
CA VAL A 19 -31.74 15.21 -5.55
C VAL A 19 -32.86 14.98 -6.56
N LEU A 20 -32.70 13.99 -7.45
CA LEU A 20 -33.72 13.66 -8.48
C LEU A 20 -35.04 13.21 -7.84
N HIS A 21 -35.01 12.57 -6.68
CA HIS A 21 -36.21 12.20 -5.92
C HIS A 21 -36.79 13.38 -5.08
N GLY A 22 -36.31 14.60 -5.25
CA GLY A 22 -36.79 15.76 -4.50
C GLY A 22 -36.30 15.82 -3.05
N GLY A 23 -35.20 15.15 -2.74
CA GLY A 23 -34.58 15.13 -1.41
C GLY A 23 -34.15 16.53 -0.98
N ASN A 24 -34.34 16.84 0.31
CA ASN A 24 -34.01 18.15 0.86
C ASN A 24 -32.51 18.25 1.22
N VAL A 25 -31.72 18.67 0.25
CA VAL A 25 -30.25 18.85 0.40
C VAL A 25 -29.91 19.84 1.51
N GLN A 26 -30.78 20.84 1.79
CA GLN A 26 -30.49 21.83 2.84
C GLN A 26 -30.43 21.22 4.24
N VAL A 27 -31.18 20.14 4.52
CA VAL A 27 -31.10 19.42 5.80
C VAL A 27 -29.72 18.81 5.95
N ILE A 28 -29.21 18.15 4.90
CA ILE A 28 -27.86 17.56 4.91
C ILE A 28 -26.80 18.64 5.09
N LEU A 29 -26.84 19.70 4.30
CA LEU A 29 -25.84 20.77 4.34
C LEU A 29 -25.78 21.50 5.69
N LYS A 30 -26.91 21.68 6.36
CA LYS A 30 -26.98 22.32 7.69
C LYS A 30 -26.43 21.39 8.79
N ALA A 31 -26.69 20.09 8.71
CA ALA A 31 -26.20 19.11 9.66
C ALA A 31 -24.69 18.83 9.48
N LEU A 32 -24.21 18.82 8.24
CA LEU A 32 -22.89 18.37 7.83
C LEU A 32 -21.72 18.90 8.69
N PRO A 33 -21.59 20.22 9.00
CA PRO A 33 -20.46 20.72 9.78
C PRO A 33 -20.37 20.10 11.19
N PHE A 34 -21.53 19.94 11.85
CA PHE A 34 -21.60 19.39 13.21
C PHE A 34 -21.35 17.88 13.20
N GLU A 35 -21.97 17.17 12.27
CA GLU A 35 -21.83 15.73 12.11
C GLU A 35 -20.40 15.34 11.74
N ILE A 36 -19.75 16.08 10.82
CA ILE A 36 -18.33 15.84 10.47
C ILE A 36 -17.44 15.97 11.72
N VAL A 37 -17.61 17.04 12.50
CA VAL A 37 -16.79 17.25 13.70
C VAL A 37 -17.02 16.12 14.73
N THR A 38 -18.27 15.72 14.94
CA THR A 38 -18.61 14.66 15.89
C THR A 38 -18.04 13.32 15.44
N ILE A 39 -18.28 12.92 14.19
CA ILE A 39 -17.91 11.62 13.64
C ILE A 39 -16.39 11.54 13.43
N MET A 40 -15.83 12.49 12.67
CA MET A 40 -14.39 12.49 12.38
C MET A 40 -13.55 12.77 13.61
N GLY A 41 -14.00 13.71 14.47
CA GLY A 41 -13.31 14.02 15.72
C GLY A 41 -13.26 12.81 16.65
N GLY A 42 -14.40 12.14 16.84
CA GLY A 42 -14.48 10.90 17.64
C GLY A 42 -13.62 9.78 17.04
N ALA A 43 -13.78 9.51 15.74
CA ALA A 43 -13.05 8.45 15.05
C ALA A 43 -11.52 8.72 15.00
N LEU A 44 -11.09 9.96 14.75
CA LEU A 44 -9.67 10.33 14.79
C LEU A 44 -9.11 10.29 16.20
N GLY A 45 -9.89 10.71 17.22
CA GLY A 45 -9.49 10.55 18.63
C GLY A 45 -9.24 9.08 18.98
N ALA A 46 -10.18 8.21 18.64
CA ALA A 46 -10.03 6.76 18.84
C ALA A 46 -8.85 6.19 18.02
N PHE A 47 -8.64 6.67 16.79
CA PHE A 47 -7.52 6.29 15.94
C PHE A 47 -6.16 6.64 16.59
N VAL A 48 -6.02 7.82 17.18
CA VAL A 48 -4.78 8.23 17.86
C VAL A 48 -4.54 7.36 19.09
N VAL A 49 -5.56 7.10 19.90
CA VAL A 49 -5.44 6.24 21.11
C VAL A 49 -5.06 4.80 20.76
N ASN A 50 -5.54 4.28 19.62
CA ASN A 50 -5.40 2.88 19.24
C ASN A 50 -4.09 2.58 18.47
N ASN A 51 -3.28 3.58 18.14
CA ASN A 51 -2.11 3.39 17.30
C ASN A 51 -0.85 4.04 17.89
N GLN A 52 0.27 3.34 17.78
CA GLN A 52 1.58 3.91 18.14
C GLN A 52 1.95 5.07 17.18
N PRO A 53 2.78 6.03 17.62
CA PRO A 53 3.18 7.18 16.78
C PRO A 53 3.79 6.80 15.43
N LYS A 54 4.55 5.69 15.38
CA LYS A 54 5.12 5.16 14.12
C LYS A 54 4.03 4.77 13.12
N VAL A 55 2.95 4.12 13.60
CA VAL A 55 1.83 3.69 12.75
C VAL A 55 1.02 4.90 12.28
N LEU A 56 0.81 5.90 13.15
CA LEU A 56 0.14 7.14 12.76
C LEU A 56 0.86 7.84 11.61
N LYS A 57 2.18 8.02 11.72
CA LYS A 57 3.01 8.61 10.67
C LYS A 57 2.98 7.80 9.38
N ALA A 58 3.14 6.48 9.48
CA ALA A 58 3.11 5.58 8.33
C ALA A 58 1.74 5.63 7.62
N THR A 59 0.62 5.64 8.37
CA THR A 59 -0.73 5.74 7.80
C THR A 59 -0.94 7.07 7.08
N MET A 60 -0.50 8.19 7.68
CA MET A 60 -0.57 9.51 7.02
C MET A 60 0.25 9.58 5.74
N ALA A 61 1.41 8.92 5.70
CA ALA A 61 2.25 8.83 4.49
C ALA A 61 1.65 7.88 3.43
N ALA A 62 0.96 6.82 3.83
CA ALA A 62 0.37 5.84 2.94
C ALA A 62 -0.81 6.40 2.11
N ILE A 63 -1.61 7.32 2.67
CA ILE A 63 -2.78 7.91 1.98
C ILE A 63 -2.38 8.60 0.65
N PRO A 64 -1.47 9.58 0.63
CA PRO A 64 -1.07 10.22 -0.63
C PRO A 64 -0.35 9.24 -1.58
N MET A 65 0.37 8.25 -1.05
CA MET A 65 0.98 7.19 -1.86
C MET A 65 -0.09 6.30 -2.51
N ALA A 66 -1.20 6.03 -1.83
CA ALA A 66 -2.32 5.27 -2.39
C ALA A 66 -2.92 5.96 -3.62
N LEU A 67 -3.00 7.29 -3.63
CA LEU A 67 -3.57 8.07 -4.72
C LEU A 67 -2.67 8.15 -5.96
N LYS A 68 -1.37 7.91 -5.81
CA LYS A 68 -0.40 7.85 -6.92
C LYS A 68 -0.49 6.47 -7.62
N GLY A 69 -0.04 6.38 -8.86
CA GLY A 69 0.13 5.10 -9.57
C GLY A 69 1.04 4.12 -8.82
N SER A 70 0.90 2.82 -9.06
CA SER A 70 1.84 1.83 -8.54
C SER A 70 3.23 2.04 -9.16
N LYS A 71 4.29 2.00 -8.33
CA LYS A 71 5.68 1.98 -8.83
C LYS A 71 6.10 0.61 -9.34
N TYR A 72 5.33 -0.42 -9.01
CA TYR A 72 5.61 -1.83 -9.34
C TYR A 72 5.07 -2.16 -10.72
N THR A 73 5.77 -1.67 -11.74
CA THR A 73 5.41 -1.86 -13.15
C THR A 73 6.24 -2.98 -13.78
N LYS A 74 5.80 -3.45 -14.95
CA LYS A 74 6.55 -4.44 -15.73
C LYS A 74 7.97 -3.96 -16.07
N GLU A 75 8.11 -2.68 -16.39
CA GLU A 75 9.38 -2.04 -16.70
C GLU A 75 10.33 -2.06 -15.50
N ARG A 76 9.81 -1.74 -14.31
CA ARG A 76 10.57 -1.80 -13.05
C ARG A 76 11.07 -3.23 -12.77
N TYR A 77 10.21 -4.23 -12.93
CA TYR A 77 10.63 -5.63 -12.75
C TYR A 77 11.64 -6.09 -13.81
N MET A 78 11.55 -5.60 -15.02
CA MET A 78 12.58 -5.87 -16.04
C MET A 78 13.92 -5.24 -15.68
N GLU A 79 13.92 -4.00 -15.14
CA GLU A 79 15.15 -3.37 -14.62
C GLU A 79 15.73 -4.14 -13.43
N LEU A 80 14.89 -4.57 -12.49
CA LEU A 80 15.30 -5.35 -11.33
C LEU A 80 16.00 -6.64 -11.74
N MET A 81 15.37 -7.41 -12.64
CA MET A 81 15.93 -8.68 -13.09
C MET A 81 17.19 -8.49 -13.95
N ALA A 82 17.29 -7.39 -14.70
CA ALA A 82 18.49 -7.06 -15.44
C ALA A 82 19.65 -6.65 -14.52
N MET A 83 19.37 -5.90 -13.46
CA MET A 83 20.33 -5.57 -12.40
C MET A 83 20.85 -6.83 -11.71
N LEU A 84 19.96 -7.72 -11.29
CA LEU A 84 20.33 -9.00 -10.68
C LEU A 84 21.13 -9.87 -11.66
N TYR A 85 20.77 -9.89 -12.92
CA TYR A 85 21.52 -10.61 -13.94
C TYR A 85 22.96 -10.10 -14.08
N ASP A 86 23.13 -8.77 -14.18
CA ASP A 86 24.46 -8.18 -14.36
C ASP A 86 25.37 -8.46 -13.16
N ILE A 87 24.86 -8.31 -11.92
CA ILE A 87 25.66 -8.57 -10.71
C ILE A 87 26.01 -10.08 -10.60
N LEU A 88 25.05 -10.97 -10.84
CA LEU A 88 25.27 -12.40 -10.79
C LEU A 88 26.19 -12.89 -11.94
N GLN A 89 26.13 -12.24 -13.09
CA GLN A 89 27.01 -12.56 -14.20
C GLN A 89 28.46 -12.17 -13.89
N LYS A 90 28.68 -11.02 -13.26
CA LYS A 90 30.00 -10.61 -12.77
C LYS A 90 30.53 -11.60 -11.73
N ALA A 91 29.72 -11.92 -10.72
CA ALA A 91 30.08 -12.89 -9.70
C ALA A 91 30.45 -14.27 -10.29
N ARG A 92 29.73 -14.72 -11.33
CA ARG A 92 29.99 -16.02 -11.97
C ARG A 92 31.24 -16.03 -12.84
N LYS A 93 31.55 -14.93 -13.54
CA LYS A 93 32.71 -14.83 -14.44
C LYS A 93 34.01 -14.56 -13.72
N GLU A 94 33.97 -13.70 -12.72
CA GLU A 94 35.14 -13.15 -12.06
C GLU A 94 35.30 -13.65 -10.61
N GLY A 95 34.32 -14.42 -10.12
CA GLY A 95 34.24 -14.90 -8.74
C GLY A 95 33.44 -13.99 -7.84
N LEU A 96 32.96 -14.54 -6.70
CA LEU A 96 32.12 -13.78 -5.73
C LEU A 96 32.84 -12.57 -5.15
N MET A 97 34.16 -12.64 -4.95
CA MET A 97 34.95 -11.52 -4.45
C MET A 97 34.95 -10.29 -5.39
N ALA A 98 34.72 -10.50 -6.68
CA ALA A 98 34.71 -9.40 -7.66
C ALA A 98 33.52 -8.44 -7.48
N ILE A 99 32.44 -8.87 -6.84
CA ILE A 99 31.28 -8.01 -6.55
C ILE A 99 31.36 -7.34 -5.16
N GLU A 100 32.38 -7.62 -4.34
CA GLU A 100 32.50 -7.07 -3.01
C GLU A 100 32.44 -5.53 -3.01
N LYS A 101 33.16 -4.88 -3.93
CA LYS A 101 33.13 -3.41 -4.05
C LYS A 101 31.74 -2.87 -4.41
N ASP A 102 31.00 -3.56 -5.29
CA ASP A 102 29.64 -3.17 -5.67
C ASP A 102 28.67 -3.31 -4.50
N VAL A 103 28.87 -4.31 -3.65
CA VAL A 103 28.04 -4.60 -2.49
C VAL A 103 28.34 -3.63 -1.33
N GLU A 104 29.62 -3.32 -1.07
CA GLU A 104 30.02 -2.41 0.01
C GLU A 104 29.72 -0.92 -0.31
N ALA A 105 29.78 -0.54 -1.57
CA ALA A 105 29.52 0.83 -2.01
C ALA A 105 28.50 0.87 -3.16
N PRO A 106 27.23 0.46 -2.93
CA PRO A 106 26.25 0.32 -4.00
C PRO A 106 25.95 1.61 -4.76
N HIS A 107 26.03 2.75 -4.07
CA HIS A 107 25.85 4.07 -4.71
C HIS A 107 27.00 4.46 -5.64
N GLU A 108 28.17 3.83 -5.53
CA GLU A 108 29.30 4.03 -6.42
C GLU A 108 29.37 2.98 -7.55
N SER A 109 28.66 1.87 -7.40
CA SER A 109 28.65 0.78 -8.35
C SER A 109 28.05 1.19 -9.69
N GLU A 110 28.79 0.92 -10.76
CA GLU A 110 28.32 1.13 -12.14
C GLU A 110 27.15 0.21 -12.51
N ILE A 111 27.04 -0.97 -11.86
CA ILE A 111 25.93 -1.89 -12.07
C ILE A 111 24.64 -1.31 -11.53
N PHE A 112 24.62 -0.85 -10.28
CA PHE A 112 23.41 -0.28 -9.67
C PHE A 112 23.01 1.06 -10.30
N LYS A 113 23.97 1.91 -10.66
CA LYS A 113 23.72 3.19 -11.39
C LYS A 113 23.07 3.00 -12.76
N LYS A 114 23.33 1.89 -13.41
CA LYS A 114 22.76 1.57 -14.74
C LYS A 114 21.24 1.40 -14.69
N TYR A 115 20.67 1.12 -13.51
CA TYR A 115 19.26 0.82 -13.30
C TYR A 115 18.63 1.80 -12.29
N PRO A 116 18.43 3.08 -12.65
CA PRO A 116 18.09 4.14 -11.71
C PRO A 116 16.74 3.96 -11.03
N THR A 117 15.77 3.30 -11.68
CA THR A 117 14.44 3.06 -11.08
C THR A 117 14.51 2.14 -9.86
N VAL A 118 15.41 1.17 -9.90
CA VAL A 118 15.60 0.17 -8.83
C VAL A 118 16.80 0.54 -7.95
N GLY A 119 17.89 0.98 -8.56
CA GLY A 119 19.12 1.34 -7.88
C GLY A 119 19.03 2.57 -6.97
N SER A 120 17.99 3.38 -7.10
CA SER A 120 17.68 4.48 -6.17
C SER A 120 16.75 4.09 -5.03
N ASP A 121 16.18 2.88 -5.06
CA ASP A 121 15.28 2.40 -4.01
C ASP A 121 16.10 1.76 -2.88
N HIS A 122 16.19 2.47 -1.76
CA HIS A 122 17.03 2.09 -0.61
C HIS A 122 16.70 0.68 -0.12
N HIS A 123 15.42 0.32 0.01
CA HIS A 123 15.02 -1.00 0.52
C HIS A 123 15.44 -2.15 -0.41
N VAL A 124 15.30 -1.94 -1.73
CA VAL A 124 15.71 -2.95 -2.72
C VAL A 124 17.22 -3.15 -2.72
N ILE A 125 17.98 -2.04 -2.65
CA ILE A 125 19.44 -2.09 -2.64
C ILE A 125 19.95 -2.71 -1.35
N GLU A 126 19.45 -2.26 -0.20
CA GLU A 126 19.82 -2.79 1.12
C GLU A 126 19.56 -4.31 1.20
N PHE A 127 18.34 -4.75 0.89
CA PHE A 127 17.99 -6.18 0.84
C PHE A 127 18.91 -6.96 -0.11
N THR A 128 19.17 -6.44 -1.31
CA THR A 128 20.01 -7.13 -2.29
C THR A 128 21.46 -7.22 -1.83
N THR A 129 22.03 -6.12 -1.35
CA THR A 129 23.45 -6.06 -0.96
C THR A 129 23.75 -6.84 0.31
N ASP A 130 22.84 -6.86 1.29
CA ASP A 130 23.04 -7.61 2.52
C ASP A 130 23.15 -9.12 2.26
N TYR A 131 22.27 -9.65 1.41
CA TYR A 131 22.36 -11.07 1.07
C TYR A 131 23.51 -11.39 0.11
N LEU A 132 23.85 -10.50 -0.82
CA LEU A 132 25.07 -10.67 -1.63
C LEU A 132 26.33 -10.64 -0.76
N ARG A 133 26.39 -9.80 0.29
CA ARG A 133 27.49 -9.77 1.27
C ARG A 133 27.59 -11.09 2.02
N MET A 134 26.48 -11.68 2.44
CA MET A 134 26.45 -12.99 3.08
C MET A 134 26.93 -14.10 2.12
N MET A 135 26.57 -14.02 0.84
CA MET A 135 27.06 -14.96 -0.19
C MET A 135 28.56 -14.82 -0.42
N VAL A 136 29.10 -13.59 -0.44
CA VAL A 136 30.55 -13.33 -0.59
C VAL A 136 31.31 -13.87 0.62
N SER A 137 30.79 -13.72 1.85
CA SER A 137 31.42 -14.24 3.06
C SER A 137 31.52 -15.78 3.13
N GLY A 138 30.63 -16.47 2.42
CA GLY A 138 30.65 -17.93 2.26
C GLY A 138 30.35 -18.74 3.53
N ASN A 139 29.86 -18.13 4.59
CA ASN A 139 29.68 -18.73 5.92
C ASN A 139 28.32 -19.41 6.14
N LEU A 140 27.33 -19.20 5.24
CA LEU A 140 25.98 -19.69 5.39
C LEU A 140 25.57 -20.58 4.21
N ASN A 141 24.78 -21.61 4.49
CA ASN A 141 24.19 -22.42 3.45
C ASN A 141 22.89 -21.80 2.90
N SER A 142 22.41 -22.28 1.76
CA SER A 142 21.24 -21.74 1.07
C SER A 142 19.96 -21.77 1.91
N HIS A 143 19.78 -22.77 2.80
CA HIS A 143 18.59 -22.86 3.65
C HIS A 143 18.60 -21.84 4.79
N GLU A 144 19.79 -21.56 5.34
CA GLU A 144 19.93 -20.53 6.38
C GLU A 144 19.63 -19.14 5.80
N ILE A 145 20.20 -18.83 4.64
CA ILE A 145 19.92 -17.56 3.92
C ILE A 145 18.46 -17.49 3.52
N GLU A 146 17.85 -18.56 3.03
CA GLU A 146 16.42 -18.60 2.71
C GLU A 146 15.55 -18.25 3.92
N SER A 147 15.84 -18.87 5.07
CA SER A 147 15.09 -18.58 6.31
C SER A 147 15.25 -17.13 6.79
N LEU A 148 16.45 -16.56 6.65
CA LEU A 148 16.69 -15.15 6.97
C LEU A 148 15.90 -14.22 6.04
N MET A 149 15.94 -14.46 4.74
CA MET A 149 15.16 -13.70 3.75
C MET A 149 13.66 -13.78 4.01
N ASP A 150 13.15 -14.96 4.38
CA ASP A 150 11.72 -15.12 4.69
C ASP A 150 11.31 -14.32 5.92
N ASN A 151 12.11 -14.35 6.99
CA ASN A 151 11.85 -13.57 8.20
C ASN A 151 11.90 -12.07 7.92
N GLU A 152 12.83 -11.60 7.10
CA GLU A 152 12.94 -10.19 6.76
C GLU A 152 11.77 -9.73 5.86
N ILE A 153 11.41 -10.52 4.85
CA ILE A 153 10.25 -10.25 3.98
C ILE A 153 8.96 -10.22 4.81
N GLU A 154 8.79 -11.16 5.75
CA GLU A 154 7.62 -11.19 6.63
C GLU A 154 7.59 -9.98 7.56
N THR A 155 8.72 -9.60 8.15
CA THR A 155 8.84 -8.40 9.00
C THR A 155 8.49 -7.14 8.21
N HIS A 156 9.06 -6.98 7.02
CA HIS A 156 8.76 -5.86 6.12
C HIS A 156 7.28 -5.83 5.74
N HIS A 157 6.69 -7.00 5.44
CA HIS A 157 5.27 -7.12 5.12
C HIS A 157 4.39 -6.70 6.31
N GLN A 158 4.69 -7.16 7.53
CA GLN A 158 3.96 -6.79 8.75
C GLN A 158 4.04 -5.28 9.03
N GLU A 159 5.22 -4.67 8.88
CA GLU A 159 5.38 -3.23 9.06
C GLU A 159 4.61 -2.42 8.00
N ALA A 160 4.67 -2.83 6.74
CA ALA A 160 3.95 -2.20 5.65
C ALA A 160 2.42 -2.41 5.75
N HIS A 161 1.96 -3.51 6.37
CA HIS A 161 0.55 -3.79 6.60
C HIS A 161 -0.04 -3.04 7.81
N ALA A 162 0.79 -2.52 8.73
CA ALA A 162 0.32 -1.79 9.90
C ALA A 162 -0.59 -0.58 9.55
N PRO A 163 -0.30 0.26 8.53
CA PRO A 163 -1.21 1.30 8.05
C PRO A 163 -2.54 0.77 7.52
N VAL A 164 -2.55 -0.38 6.85
CA VAL A 164 -3.77 -1.04 6.32
C VAL A 164 -4.70 -1.40 7.47
N ALA A 165 -4.17 -2.10 8.48
CA ALA A 165 -4.92 -2.46 9.69
C ALA A 165 -5.41 -1.23 10.45
N ALA A 166 -4.64 -0.15 10.48
CA ALA A 166 -5.03 1.10 11.10
C ALA A 166 -6.18 1.79 10.36
N LEU A 167 -6.15 1.83 9.03
CA LEU A 167 -7.26 2.35 8.20
C LEU A 167 -8.52 1.50 8.33
N ALA A 168 -8.39 0.17 8.38
CA ALA A 168 -9.53 -0.72 8.59
C ALA A 168 -10.22 -0.47 9.95
N ARG A 169 -9.43 -0.27 11.03
CA ARG A 169 -9.98 0.11 12.34
C ARG A 169 -10.66 1.48 12.32
N LEU A 170 -10.07 2.46 11.60
CA LEU A 170 -10.68 3.77 11.42
C LEU A 170 -12.01 3.67 10.66
N ALA A 171 -12.05 2.91 9.56
CA ALA A 171 -13.27 2.67 8.79
C ALA A 171 -14.36 2.02 9.67
N GLY A 172 -14.00 1.01 10.46
CA GLY A 172 -14.93 0.36 11.39
C GLY A 172 -15.46 1.26 12.52
N ALA A 173 -14.69 2.28 12.91
CA ALA A 173 -15.11 3.24 13.95
C ALA A 173 -16.12 4.28 13.43
N LEU A 174 -16.02 4.71 12.19
CA LEU A 174 -16.85 5.79 11.62
C LEU A 174 -18.35 5.54 11.73
N PRO A 175 -18.91 4.34 11.40
CA PRO A 175 -20.33 4.09 11.57
C PRO A 175 -20.77 4.15 13.03
N ALA A 176 -19.95 3.66 13.98
CA ALA A 176 -20.24 3.72 15.40
C ALA A 176 -20.35 5.18 15.89
N PHE A 177 -19.43 6.05 15.50
CA PHE A 177 -19.53 7.49 15.79
C PHE A 177 -20.68 8.16 15.05
N GLY A 178 -21.06 7.67 13.87
CA GLY A 178 -22.28 8.10 13.18
C GLY A 178 -23.55 7.79 13.96
N ILE A 179 -23.62 6.60 14.61
CA ILE A 179 -24.72 6.25 15.50
C ILE A 179 -24.72 7.15 16.76
N ILE A 180 -23.57 7.41 17.36
CA ILE A 180 -23.44 8.33 18.49
C ILE A 180 -23.98 9.71 18.13
N ALA A 181 -23.57 10.26 16.98
CA ALA A 181 -24.02 11.54 16.47
C ALA A 181 -25.55 11.56 16.31
N ALA A 182 -26.12 10.54 15.68
CA ALA A 182 -27.57 10.40 15.51
C ALA A 182 -28.32 10.33 16.85
N VAL A 183 -27.83 9.56 17.80
CA VAL A 183 -28.44 9.44 19.14
C VAL A 183 -28.41 10.80 19.86
N LEU A 184 -27.29 11.50 19.83
CA LEU A 184 -27.17 12.87 20.41
C LEU A 184 -28.16 13.83 19.73
N GLY A 185 -28.32 13.75 18.40
CA GLY A 185 -29.30 14.53 17.64
C GLY A 185 -30.74 14.23 18.08
N VAL A 186 -31.08 12.95 18.30
CA VAL A 186 -32.40 12.56 18.80
C VAL A 186 -32.61 13.05 20.25
N VAL A 187 -31.63 12.91 21.13
CA VAL A 187 -31.70 13.44 22.51
C VAL A 187 -31.97 14.95 22.49
N ASN A 188 -31.30 15.70 21.64
CA ASN A 188 -31.53 17.14 21.47
C ASN A 188 -32.95 17.42 20.97
N THR A 189 -33.48 16.61 20.04
CA THR A 189 -34.86 16.73 19.53
C THR A 189 -35.90 16.51 20.61
N MET A 190 -35.66 15.58 21.53
CA MET A 190 -36.57 15.31 22.65
C MET A 190 -36.78 16.51 23.58
N GLY A 191 -35.76 17.37 23.72
CA GLY A 191 -35.88 18.65 24.42
C GLY A 191 -36.80 19.67 23.72
N SER A 192 -37.20 19.41 22.49
CA SER A 192 -38.00 20.31 21.62
C SER A 192 -39.39 19.75 21.33
N VAL A 193 -39.90 18.78 22.06
CA VAL A 193 -41.20 18.09 21.79
C VAL A 193 -42.39 19.02 21.75
N GLY A 194 -42.33 20.21 22.43
CA GLY A 194 -43.36 21.25 22.33
C GLY A 194 -43.34 22.15 21.07
N GLN A 195 -42.39 21.92 20.18
CA GLN A 195 -42.25 22.70 18.93
C GLN A 195 -43.19 22.17 17.84
N PRO A 196 -43.48 22.98 16.78
CA PRO A 196 -44.28 22.54 15.65
C PRO A 196 -43.71 21.27 14.96
N PRO A 197 -44.57 20.37 14.44
CA PRO A 197 -44.11 19.11 13.80
C PRO A 197 -43.10 19.34 12.66
N SER A 198 -43.15 20.43 11.94
CA SER A 198 -42.17 20.79 10.89
C SER A 198 -40.77 21.03 11.44
N VAL A 199 -40.66 21.61 12.64
CA VAL A 199 -39.38 21.84 13.34
C VAL A 199 -38.82 20.48 13.80
N LEU A 200 -39.65 19.67 14.45
CA LEU A 200 -39.26 18.34 14.93
C LEU A 200 -38.81 17.44 13.77
N GLY A 201 -39.54 17.46 12.64
CA GLY A 201 -39.16 16.71 11.43
C GLY A 201 -37.80 17.12 10.88
N GLY A 202 -37.50 18.42 10.89
CA GLY A 202 -36.19 18.95 10.51
C GLY A 202 -35.06 18.49 11.42
N MET A 203 -35.29 18.48 12.75
CA MET A 203 -34.31 18.01 13.76
C MET A 203 -34.05 16.50 13.65
N ILE A 204 -35.09 15.70 13.47
CA ILE A 204 -34.98 14.25 13.26
C ILE A 204 -34.22 13.98 11.95
N GLY A 205 -34.58 14.68 10.88
CA GLY A 205 -33.87 14.57 9.60
C GLY A 205 -32.37 14.87 9.72
N SER A 206 -32.03 15.94 10.47
CA SER A 206 -30.62 16.25 10.75
C SER A 206 -29.90 15.15 11.56
N ALA A 207 -30.55 14.61 12.58
CA ALA A 207 -29.97 13.51 13.38
C ALA A 207 -29.66 12.27 12.52
N LEU A 208 -30.51 11.92 11.56
CA LEU A 208 -30.27 10.78 10.66
C LEU A 208 -29.09 10.98 9.71
N VAL A 209 -28.70 12.24 9.44
CA VAL A 209 -27.52 12.54 8.61
C VAL A 209 -26.25 11.99 9.26
N GLY A 210 -26.15 11.98 10.59
CA GLY A 210 -25.00 11.43 11.29
C GLY A 210 -24.75 9.95 10.96
N THR A 211 -25.80 9.11 11.06
CA THR A 211 -25.67 7.70 10.70
C THR A 211 -25.29 7.52 9.23
N PHE A 212 -25.99 8.22 8.34
CA PHE A 212 -25.69 8.18 6.90
C PHE A 212 -24.24 8.56 6.59
N LEU A 213 -23.79 9.69 7.18
CA LEU A 213 -22.45 10.19 6.94
C LEU A 213 -21.36 9.25 7.49
N GLY A 214 -21.56 8.68 8.68
CA GLY A 214 -20.65 7.70 9.26
C GLY A 214 -20.43 6.49 8.35
N ILE A 215 -21.51 5.94 7.81
CA ILE A 215 -21.49 4.81 6.87
C ILE A 215 -20.82 5.22 5.54
N LEU A 216 -21.18 6.38 5.00
CA LEU A 216 -20.63 6.87 3.75
C LEU A 216 -19.11 7.12 3.85
N LEU A 217 -18.64 7.73 4.92
CA LEU A 217 -17.20 7.96 5.16
C LEU A 217 -16.45 6.64 5.34
N ALA A 218 -17.04 5.68 6.05
CA ALA A 218 -16.44 4.36 6.25
C ALA A 218 -16.22 3.63 4.92
N TYR A 219 -17.33 3.27 4.28
CA TYR A 219 -17.35 2.35 3.15
C TYR A 219 -17.19 3.06 1.79
N GLY A 220 -17.54 4.33 1.71
CA GLY A 220 -17.37 5.13 0.50
C GLY A 220 -16.00 5.81 0.38
N VAL A 221 -15.27 5.97 1.50
CA VAL A 221 -14.00 6.73 1.48
C VAL A 221 -12.84 5.96 2.10
N VAL A 222 -12.91 5.61 3.40
CA VAL A 222 -11.75 5.14 4.15
C VAL A 222 -11.40 3.68 3.80
N GLU A 223 -12.39 2.80 3.74
CA GLU A 223 -12.17 1.37 3.42
C GLU A 223 -11.58 1.17 2.02
N PRO A 224 -12.09 1.82 0.95
CA PRO A 224 -11.49 1.71 -0.38
C PRO A 224 -10.03 2.22 -0.43
N LEU A 225 -9.70 3.26 0.34
CA LEU A 225 -8.31 3.72 0.46
C LEU A 225 -7.44 2.68 1.16
N GLY A 226 -7.94 2.06 2.23
CA GLY A 226 -7.26 0.98 2.94
C GLY A 226 -6.94 -0.20 2.01
N GLY A 227 -7.91 -0.67 1.24
CA GLY A 227 -7.73 -1.73 0.25
C GLY A 227 -6.73 -1.38 -0.86
N LEU A 228 -6.64 -0.10 -1.24
CA LEU A 228 -5.65 0.34 -2.22
C LEU A 228 -4.23 0.38 -1.63
N VAL A 229 -4.09 0.75 -0.35
CA VAL A 229 -2.80 0.66 0.36
C VAL A 229 -2.37 -0.80 0.48
N GLU A 230 -3.29 -1.70 0.81
CA GLU A 230 -3.04 -3.15 0.92
C GLU A 230 -2.47 -3.73 -0.38
N GLN A 231 -3.13 -3.47 -1.53
CA GLN A 231 -2.63 -3.93 -2.82
C GLN A 231 -1.19 -3.48 -3.11
N LYS A 232 -0.83 -2.24 -2.74
CA LYS A 232 0.54 -1.75 -2.92
C LYS A 232 1.54 -2.38 -1.98
N THR A 233 1.11 -2.77 -0.78
CA THR A 233 1.94 -3.50 0.18
C THR A 233 2.24 -4.90 -0.35
N GLU A 234 1.27 -5.56 -0.95
CA GLU A 234 1.46 -6.86 -1.60
C GLU A 234 2.43 -6.78 -2.80
N ASP A 235 2.29 -5.73 -3.64
CA ASP A 235 3.22 -5.49 -4.74
C ASP A 235 4.67 -5.33 -4.25
N ALA A 236 4.88 -4.64 -3.12
CA ALA A 236 6.19 -4.46 -2.50
C ALA A 236 6.81 -5.80 -2.06
N ALA A 237 6.02 -6.65 -1.40
CA ALA A 237 6.47 -7.97 -0.98
C ALA A 237 6.87 -8.85 -2.17
N LYS A 238 6.20 -8.71 -3.33
CA LYS A 238 6.57 -9.44 -4.56
C LYS A 238 7.92 -9.04 -5.12
N GLU A 239 8.32 -7.79 -4.97
CA GLU A 239 9.64 -7.31 -5.40
C GLU A 239 10.75 -8.00 -4.59
N LEU A 240 10.65 -8.06 -3.28
CA LEU A 240 11.60 -8.76 -2.41
C LEU A 240 11.61 -10.28 -2.66
N GLN A 241 10.44 -10.89 -2.86
CA GLN A 241 10.35 -12.31 -3.24
C GLN A 241 11.04 -12.62 -4.59
N CYS A 242 10.99 -11.68 -5.54
CA CYS A 242 11.69 -11.81 -6.82
C CYS A 242 13.21 -11.83 -6.60
N ILE A 243 13.73 -10.93 -5.77
CA ILE A 243 15.16 -10.91 -5.41
C ILE A 243 15.55 -12.20 -4.71
N LYS A 244 14.81 -12.60 -3.66
CA LYS A 244 15.05 -13.84 -2.91
C LYS A 244 15.15 -15.03 -3.84
N SER A 245 14.13 -15.25 -4.68
CA SER A 245 14.10 -16.43 -5.56
C SER A 245 15.25 -16.43 -6.57
N THR A 246 15.67 -15.27 -7.05
CA THR A 246 16.81 -15.13 -7.96
C THR A 246 18.13 -15.45 -7.27
N LEU A 247 18.37 -14.90 -6.08
CA LEU A 247 19.61 -15.11 -5.34
C LEU A 247 19.75 -16.57 -4.89
N LEU A 248 18.67 -17.17 -4.36
CA LEU A 248 18.67 -18.58 -3.96
C LEU A 248 18.96 -19.52 -5.15
N ALA A 249 18.36 -19.27 -6.33
CA ALA A 249 18.66 -20.04 -7.51
C ALA A 249 20.15 -19.91 -7.91
N SER A 250 20.72 -18.71 -7.79
CA SER A 250 22.16 -18.51 -8.02
C SER A 250 23.03 -19.28 -7.04
N MET A 251 22.69 -19.31 -5.74
CA MET A 251 23.38 -20.08 -4.71
C MET A 251 23.32 -21.59 -4.97
N GLN A 252 22.22 -22.08 -5.54
CA GLN A 252 22.06 -23.46 -5.96
C GLN A 252 22.85 -23.82 -7.22
N GLY A 253 23.63 -22.86 -7.77
CA GLY A 253 24.52 -23.07 -8.91
C GLY A 253 23.89 -22.85 -10.29
N TYR A 254 22.62 -22.42 -10.35
CA TYR A 254 22.00 -22.06 -11.63
C TYR A 254 22.73 -20.88 -12.29
N ASN A 255 22.75 -20.87 -13.62
CA ASN A 255 23.33 -19.74 -14.36
C ASN A 255 22.45 -18.49 -14.18
N PRO A 256 23.02 -17.28 -14.31
CA PRO A 256 22.28 -16.02 -14.10
C PRO A 256 20.99 -15.91 -14.92
N ALA A 257 21.00 -16.38 -16.17
CA ALA A 257 19.81 -16.36 -17.04
C ALA A 257 18.69 -17.26 -16.50
N THR A 258 19.05 -18.43 -15.93
CA THR A 258 18.07 -19.31 -15.27
C THR A 258 17.65 -18.74 -13.90
N ALA A 259 18.58 -18.18 -13.13
CA ALA A 259 18.28 -17.61 -11.82
C ALA A 259 17.22 -16.49 -11.89
N ILE A 260 17.32 -15.57 -12.86
CA ILE A 260 16.31 -14.52 -13.04
C ILE A 260 14.93 -15.07 -13.46
N GLU A 261 14.88 -16.28 -14.07
CA GLU A 261 13.60 -16.94 -14.38
C GLU A 261 12.86 -17.41 -13.13
N PHE A 262 13.60 -17.84 -12.09
CA PHE A 262 12.98 -18.12 -10.79
C PHE A 262 12.35 -16.86 -10.22
N GLY A 263 13.05 -15.72 -10.23
CA GLY A 263 12.51 -14.43 -9.82
C GLY A 263 11.30 -14.00 -10.65
N ARG A 264 11.37 -14.14 -11.98
CA ARG A 264 10.25 -13.81 -12.87
C ARG A 264 8.97 -14.59 -12.52
N LYS A 265 9.10 -15.87 -12.14
CA LYS A 265 7.95 -16.75 -11.88
C LYS A 265 7.17 -16.40 -10.62
N VAL A 266 7.75 -15.69 -9.65
CA VAL A 266 7.03 -15.27 -8.44
C VAL A 266 6.21 -13.99 -8.62
N LEU A 267 6.41 -13.27 -9.73
CA LEU A 267 5.68 -12.04 -10.02
C LEU A 267 4.21 -12.31 -10.40
N PHE A 268 3.33 -11.38 -10.08
CA PHE A 268 1.95 -11.43 -10.53
C PHE A 268 1.86 -11.41 -12.06
N SER A 269 0.93 -12.16 -12.62
CA SER A 269 0.78 -12.31 -14.07
C SER A 269 0.56 -10.98 -14.82
N SER A 270 -0.06 -10.00 -14.16
CA SER A 270 -0.35 -8.67 -14.69
C SER A 270 0.91 -7.84 -14.98
N VAL A 271 1.99 -8.06 -14.23
CA VAL A 271 3.25 -7.30 -14.34
C VAL A 271 4.44 -8.18 -14.73
N ARG A 272 4.22 -9.49 -14.85
CA ARG A 272 5.26 -10.45 -15.22
C ARG A 272 5.62 -10.30 -16.71
N PRO A 273 6.88 -9.97 -17.07
CA PRO A 273 7.31 -10.02 -18.48
C PRO A 273 7.26 -11.47 -19.00
N THR A 274 7.10 -11.61 -20.31
CA THR A 274 7.26 -12.92 -20.96
C THR A 274 8.73 -13.35 -20.92
N PHE A 275 8.98 -14.64 -21.15
CA PHE A 275 10.34 -15.17 -21.24
C PHE A 275 11.16 -14.42 -22.31
N THR A 276 10.57 -14.26 -23.50
CA THR A 276 11.23 -13.63 -24.66
C THR A 276 11.53 -12.14 -24.40
N GLU A 277 10.62 -11.42 -23.74
CA GLU A 277 10.82 -10.01 -23.39
C GLU A 277 11.98 -9.86 -22.39
N LEU A 278 12.04 -10.69 -21.35
CA LEU A 278 13.13 -10.63 -20.39
C LEU A 278 14.45 -11.01 -21.02
N GLU A 279 14.48 -12.11 -21.79
CA GLU A 279 15.69 -12.55 -22.48
C GLU A 279 16.21 -11.48 -23.46
N GLY A 280 15.33 -10.88 -24.26
CA GLY A 280 15.68 -9.79 -25.16
C GLY A 280 16.20 -8.55 -24.44
N HIS A 281 15.62 -8.21 -23.28
CA HIS A 281 16.03 -7.06 -22.47
C HIS A 281 17.43 -7.26 -21.85
N VAL A 282 17.71 -8.46 -21.37
CA VAL A 282 18.98 -8.80 -20.73
C VAL A 282 20.10 -9.02 -21.75
N LYS A 283 19.82 -9.68 -22.90
CA LYS A 283 20.80 -9.94 -23.96
C LYS A 283 20.99 -8.78 -24.92
N GLY A 284 19.96 -7.97 -25.15
CA GLY A 284 19.98 -6.84 -26.10
C GLY A 284 20.70 -5.58 -25.62
N LYS A 285 21.13 -5.55 -24.36
CA LYS A 285 21.94 -4.48 -23.76
C LYS A 285 23.46 -4.72 -23.86
N LYS A 286 23.90 -5.47 -24.92
CA LYS A 286 25.33 -5.56 -25.27
C LYS A 286 25.78 -4.34 -26.03
#